data_6078dacd11de962d77db9a95362aa0d2
#
_entry.id   6078dacd11de962d77db9a95362aa0d2
#
_cell.length_a   1.000
_cell.length_b   1.000
_cell.length_c   1.000
_cell.angle_alpha   90.00
_cell.angle_beta   90.00
_cell.angle_gamma   90.00
#
_symmetry.space_group_name_H-M   'P 1'
#
loop_
_entity.id
_entity.type
_entity.pdbx_description
1 polymer ?
#
loop_
_entity_poly.entity_id
_entity_poly.type
_entity_poly.pdbx_seq_one_letter_code
_entity_poly.pdbx_strand_id
1 'polypeptide(L)'
;TSILDGWTYEQMMDFASEQGFECVEVACWPEEKAERRYAGVSHIDAERVNQDDEYAAHIMAYAEKAGVEISALAYYPNVMTADKEKRNAAIEHLKNVIRASKKLGVGMVTTFIGRDQTKNVRENLELVKEIWPPIIKLAEVCDVKIAIENCPMLFGEEQWPGGQNLMTTPPIWREVFKILDSDNLGINYDPSHFIWQMIDYIRPLYEFKDKIFHVHYKDIKIYRDKLESCGIMAYPLEYMSPKIPGLGDVDWGKYVSALTDIGYDGCTCIEIED
;
A
#
# COMPACT_ATOMS: atom_id res chain seq x y z
N THR A 1 -1.71 -9.94 1.24
CA THR A 1 -1.33 -11.32 1.62
C THR A 1 0.03 -11.44 2.29
N SER A 2 0.73 -10.34 2.55
CA SER A 2 2.11 -10.31 3.11
C SER A 2 2.28 -11.00 4.47
N ILE A 3 1.20 -11.24 5.22
CA ILE A 3 1.25 -11.97 6.49
C ILE A 3 1.35 -13.48 6.33
N LEU A 4 1.15 -14.02 5.11
CA LEU A 4 1.14 -15.45 4.80
C LEU A 4 2.51 -15.91 4.26
N ASP A 5 3.59 -15.52 4.93
CA ASP A 5 4.94 -15.93 4.56
C ASP A 5 5.09 -17.44 4.53
N GLY A 6 5.77 -17.97 3.49
CA GLY A 6 5.99 -19.40 3.27
C GLY A 6 4.81 -20.16 2.66
N TRP A 7 3.70 -19.50 2.37
CA TRP A 7 2.58 -20.11 1.64
C TRP A 7 2.78 -19.99 0.13
N THR A 8 2.31 -21.00 -0.62
CA THR A 8 2.23 -20.89 -2.08
C THR A 8 1.04 -19.99 -2.48
N TYR A 9 1.03 -19.55 -3.74
CA TYR A 9 -0.11 -18.83 -4.32
C TYR A 9 -1.41 -19.63 -4.16
N GLU A 10 -1.38 -20.93 -4.48
CA GLU A 10 -2.56 -21.79 -4.41
C GLU A 10 -3.07 -21.97 -2.97
N GLN A 11 -2.16 -22.17 -2.00
CA GLN A 11 -2.54 -22.27 -0.59
C GLN A 11 -3.21 -20.99 -0.08
N MET A 12 -2.69 -19.84 -0.48
CA MET A 12 -3.25 -18.54 -0.13
C MET A 12 -4.63 -18.34 -0.75
N MET A 13 -4.81 -18.68 -2.04
CA MET A 13 -6.09 -18.58 -2.73
C MET A 13 -7.14 -19.55 -2.18
N ASP A 14 -6.77 -20.79 -1.90
CA ASP A 14 -7.66 -21.79 -1.27
C ASP A 14 -8.13 -21.31 0.10
N PHE A 15 -7.22 -20.79 0.92
CA PHE A 15 -7.56 -20.23 2.23
C PHE A 15 -8.52 -19.05 2.09
N ALA A 16 -8.26 -18.12 1.19
CA ALA A 16 -9.14 -16.96 0.97
C ALA A 16 -10.55 -17.40 0.57
N SER A 17 -10.65 -18.37 -0.35
CA SER A 17 -11.90 -18.96 -0.78
C SER A 17 -12.64 -19.68 0.37
N GLU A 18 -11.94 -20.52 1.14
CA GLU A 18 -12.51 -21.26 2.28
C GLU A 18 -13.03 -20.32 3.39
N GLN A 19 -12.36 -19.18 3.60
CA GLN A 19 -12.77 -18.18 4.58
C GLN A 19 -13.84 -17.21 4.04
N GLY A 20 -14.22 -17.32 2.77
CA GLY A 20 -15.25 -16.49 2.15
C GLY A 20 -14.80 -15.08 1.77
N PHE A 21 -13.51 -14.87 1.55
CA PHE A 21 -13.02 -13.62 0.98
C PHE A 21 -13.32 -13.56 -0.52
N GLU A 22 -13.81 -12.42 -0.98
CA GLU A 22 -14.12 -12.18 -2.40
C GLU A 22 -12.93 -11.68 -3.18
N CYS A 23 -11.96 -11.04 -2.50
CA CYS A 23 -10.74 -10.53 -3.14
C CYS A 23 -9.51 -10.64 -2.24
N VAL A 24 -8.34 -10.59 -2.88
CA VAL A 24 -7.02 -10.53 -2.22
C VAL A 24 -6.12 -9.50 -2.86
N GLU A 25 -5.38 -8.78 -2.06
CA GLU A 25 -4.24 -7.99 -2.47
C GLU A 25 -2.98 -8.87 -2.36
N VAL A 26 -2.35 -9.16 -3.50
CA VAL A 26 -1.32 -10.19 -3.58
C VAL A 26 0.09 -9.61 -3.51
N ALA A 27 0.87 -10.06 -2.53
CA ALA A 27 2.26 -9.66 -2.37
C ALA A 27 3.14 -10.18 -3.54
N CYS A 28 3.95 -9.27 -4.11
CA CYS A 28 4.79 -9.48 -5.28
C CYS A 28 6.21 -8.92 -5.07
N TRP A 29 6.83 -9.22 -3.92
CA TRP A 29 8.22 -8.83 -3.66
C TRP A 29 9.18 -9.68 -4.50
N PRO A 30 10.42 -9.19 -4.77
CA PRO A 30 11.47 -10.06 -5.29
C PRO A 30 11.69 -11.25 -4.33
N GLU A 31 12.00 -12.43 -4.87
CA GLU A 31 12.36 -13.61 -4.08
C GLU A 31 13.73 -13.41 -3.42
N GLU A 32 13.77 -12.64 -2.35
CA GLU A 32 14.96 -12.41 -1.53
C GLU A 32 14.63 -12.68 -0.07
N LYS A 33 15.66 -12.94 0.74
CA LYS A 33 15.45 -13.08 2.18
C LYS A 33 15.00 -11.74 2.75
N ALA A 34 13.78 -11.70 3.27
CA ALA A 34 13.21 -10.51 3.88
C ALA A 34 14.12 -9.98 5.00
N GLU A 35 14.56 -8.74 4.87
CA GLU A 35 15.27 -8.03 5.94
C GLU A 35 14.29 -7.60 7.06
N ARG A 36 12.97 -7.66 6.81
CA ARG A 36 11.92 -7.10 7.65
C ARG A 36 10.66 -7.95 7.63
N ARG A 37 9.86 -7.86 8.71
CA ARG A 37 8.54 -8.45 8.77
C ARG A 37 7.69 -7.97 7.58
N TYR A 38 7.09 -8.88 6.85
CA TYR A 38 6.23 -8.69 5.67
C TYR A 38 6.92 -8.19 4.38
N ALA A 39 8.15 -7.70 4.41
CA ALA A 39 8.92 -7.42 3.20
C ALA A 39 9.58 -8.71 2.69
N GLY A 40 9.57 -8.93 1.38
CA GLY A 40 10.14 -10.14 0.75
C GLY A 40 9.15 -11.30 0.58
N VAL A 41 7.91 -11.18 1.07
CA VAL A 41 6.87 -12.17 0.77
C VAL A 41 6.41 -12.03 -0.67
N SER A 42 6.43 -13.12 -1.41
CA SER A 42 5.95 -13.17 -2.79
C SER A 42 5.05 -14.38 -3.00
N HIS A 43 3.85 -14.15 -3.49
CA HIS A 43 2.95 -15.20 -3.94
C HIS A 43 2.83 -15.23 -5.46
N ILE A 44 3.20 -14.13 -6.12
CA ILE A 44 3.29 -14.04 -7.59
C ILE A 44 4.65 -13.44 -7.96
N ASP A 45 5.44 -14.19 -8.72
CA ASP A 45 6.67 -13.71 -9.33
C ASP A 45 6.32 -12.84 -10.55
N ALA A 46 6.43 -11.51 -10.36
CA ALA A 46 6.09 -10.53 -11.39
C ALA A 46 7.00 -10.61 -12.62
N GLU A 47 8.27 -10.99 -12.46
CA GLU A 47 9.20 -11.15 -13.57
C GLU A 47 8.83 -12.38 -14.39
N ARG A 48 8.55 -13.48 -13.74
CA ARG A 48 8.10 -14.71 -14.39
C ARG A 48 6.75 -14.51 -15.09
N VAL A 49 5.80 -13.81 -14.48
CA VAL A 49 4.54 -13.45 -15.17
C VAL A 49 4.81 -12.78 -16.52
N ASN A 50 5.77 -11.84 -16.57
CA ASN A 50 6.08 -11.11 -17.79
C ASN A 50 6.71 -11.99 -18.89
N GLN A 51 7.43 -13.05 -18.53
CA GLN A 51 8.22 -13.89 -19.43
C GLN A 51 7.54 -15.22 -19.80
N ASP A 52 6.66 -15.73 -18.95
CA ASP A 52 6.04 -17.07 -19.03
C ASP A 52 4.51 -16.94 -19.13
N ASP A 53 3.99 -17.18 -20.33
CA ASP A 53 2.54 -17.11 -20.58
C ASP A 53 1.76 -18.24 -19.91
N GLU A 54 2.38 -19.42 -19.73
CA GLU A 54 1.74 -20.54 -19.04
C GLU A 54 1.60 -20.26 -17.55
N TYR A 55 2.61 -19.68 -16.94
CA TYR A 55 2.56 -19.24 -15.55
C TYR A 55 1.49 -18.14 -15.34
N ALA A 56 1.46 -17.14 -16.21
CA ALA A 56 0.44 -16.09 -16.14
C ALA A 56 -0.99 -16.66 -16.28
N ALA A 57 -1.19 -17.59 -17.22
CA ALA A 57 -2.47 -18.28 -17.41
C ALA A 57 -2.85 -19.13 -16.19
N HIS A 58 -1.88 -19.82 -15.56
CA HIS A 58 -2.10 -20.59 -14.34
C HIS A 58 -2.60 -19.71 -13.20
N ILE A 59 -1.96 -18.57 -12.95
CA ILE A 59 -2.37 -17.62 -11.89
C ILE A 59 -3.84 -17.23 -12.06
N MET A 60 -4.24 -16.81 -13.26
CA MET A 60 -5.61 -16.36 -13.50
C MET A 60 -6.62 -17.50 -13.47
N ALA A 61 -6.29 -18.66 -14.02
CA ALA A 61 -7.18 -19.84 -13.97
C ALA A 61 -7.39 -20.33 -12.54
N TYR A 62 -6.37 -20.21 -11.67
CA TYR A 62 -6.51 -20.60 -10.27
C TYR A 62 -7.38 -19.59 -9.49
N ALA A 63 -7.24 -18.29 -9.74
CA ALA A 63 -8.10 -17.26 -9.15
C ALA A 63 -9.58 -17.50 -9.53
N GLU A 64 -9.85 -17.75 -10.80
CA GLU A 64 -11.19 -18.08 -11.30
C GLU A 64 -11.76 -19.34 -10.64
N LYS A 65 -10.95 -20.40 -10.56
CA LYS A 65 -11.33 -21.66 -9.88
C LYS A 65 -11.64 -21.44 -8.38
N ALA A 66 -10.85 -20.64 -7.69
CA ALA A 66 -11.06 -20.32 -6.27
C ALA A 66 -12.26 -19.39 -6.05
N GLY A 67 -12.73 -18.69 -7.09
CA GLY A 67 -13.78 -17.68 -6.97
C GLY A 67 -13.32 -16.43 -6.20
N VAL A 68 -12.01 -16.12 -6.22
CA VAL A 68 -11.41 -15.01 -5.49
C VAL A 68 -10.72 -14.08 -6.48
N GLU A 69 -11.07 -12.79 -6.46
CA GLU A 69 -10.48 -11.77 -7.31
C GLU A 69 -9.12 -11.32 -6.79
N ILE A 70 -8.19 -10.99 -7.69
CA ILE A 70 -6.97 -10.27 -7.33
C ILE A 70 -7.25 -8.78 -7.44
N SER A 71 -7.41 -8.09 -6.30
CA SER A 71 -7.73 -6.66 -6.25
C SER A 71 -6.56 -5.77 -6.68
N ALA A 72 -5.35 -6.17 -6.35
CA ALA A 72 -4.12 -5.46 -6.70
C ALA A 72 -2.90 -6.38 -6.57
N LEU A 73 -1.83 -6.05 -7.28
CA LEU A 73 -0.49 -6.56 -7.02
C LEU A 73 0.25 -5.61 -6.09
N ALA A 74 0.72 -6.12 -4.95
CA ALA A 74 1.28 -5.34 -3.85
C ALA A 74 2.81 -5.42 -3.81
N TYR A 75 3.46 -4.27 -3.94
CA TYR A 75 4.89 -4.12 -3.73
C TYR A 75 5.19 -2.77 -3.10
N TYR A 76 5.66 -2.76 -1.86
CA TYR A 76 5.81 -1.57 -1.03
C TYR A 76 7.27 -1.18 -0.76
N PRO A 77 8.07 -0.88 -1.80
CA PRO A 77 9.46 -0.48 -1.67
C PRO A 77 9.60 0.99 -1.33
N ASN A 78 10.81 1.39 -0.93
CA ASN A 78 11.20 2.79 -0.93
C ASN A 78 11.94 3.15 -2.24
N VAL A 79 11.19 3.52 -3.29
CA VAL A 79 11.75 3.92 -4.60
C VAL A 79 12.44 5.29 -4.59
N MET A 80 12.45 5.98 -3.45
CA MET A 80 13.10 7.29 -3.29
C MET A 80 14.27 7.26 -2.29
N THR A 81 14.69 6.08 -1.83
CA THR A 81 15.83 5.94 -0.92
C THR A 81 17.08 6.65 -1.46
N ALA A 82 17.92 7.18 -0.55
CA ALA A 82 19.20 7.82 -0.90
C ALA A 82 20.18 6.83 -1.55
N ASP A 83 20.10 5.55 -1.23
CA ASP A 83 20.87 4.48 -1.86
C ASP A 83 20.43 4.28 -3.31
N LYS A 84 21.29 4.67 -4.25
CA LYS A 84 20.97 4.64 -5.68
C LYS A 84 20.81 3.23 -6.24
N GLU A 85 21.56 2.26 -5.73
CA GLU A 85 21.49 0.87 -6.21
C GLU A 85 20.17 0.24 -5.78
N LYS A 86 19.83 0.35 -4.49
CA LYS A 86 18.56 -0.11 -3.94
C LYS A 86 17.37 0.60 -4.62
N ARG A 87 17.47 1.90 -4.81
CA ARG A 87 16.44 2.69 -5.50
C ARG A 87 16.19 2.21 -6.94
N ASN A 88 17.25 2.00 -7.71
CA ASN A 88 17.13 1.56 -9.10
C ASN A 88 16.54 0.14 -9.18
N ALA A 89 17.00 -0.78 -8.33
CA ALA A 89 16.44 -2.13 -8.24
C ALA A 89 14.94 -2.09 -7.89
N ALA A 90 14.56 -1.30 -6.89
CA ALA A 90 13.16 -1.13 -6.48
C ALA A 90 12.29 -0.55 -7.61
N ILE A 91 12.79 0.45 -8.35
CA ILE A 91 12.07 1.04 -9.49
C ILE A 91 11.88 0.01 -10.62
N GLU A 92 12.92 -0.75 -10.97
CA GLU A 92 12.80 -1.75 -12.04
C GLU A 92 11.84 -2.88 -11.65
N HIS A 93 11.87 -3.34 -10.40
CA HIS A 93 10.90 -4.34 -9.95
C HIS A 93 9.48 -3.77 -9.93
N LEU A 94 9.25 -2.54 -9.46
CA LEU A 94 7.94 -1.88 -9.52
C LEU A 94 7.41 -1.80 -10.96
N LYS A 95 8.28 -1.50 -11.93
CA LYS A 95 7.90 -1.53 -13.35
C LYS A 95 7.54 -2.94 -13.83
N ASN A 96 8.21 -3.97 -13.33
CA ASN A 96 7.86 -5.37 -13.62
C ASN A 96 6.49 -5.72 -13.04
N VAL A 97 6.17 -5.28 -11.82
CA VAL A 97 4.85 -5.47 -11.18
C VAL A 97 3.76 -4.75 -11.99
N ILE A 98 4.00 -3.53 -12.49
CA ILE A 98 3.05 -2.80 -13.35
C ILE A 98 2.77 -3.60 -14.64
N ARG A 99 3.82 -4.12 -15.32
CA ARG A 99 3.63 -4.94 -16.53
C ARG A 99 2.91 -6.25 -16.24
N ALA A 100 3.24 -6.91 -15.12
CA ALA A 100 2.57 -8.13 -14.69
C ALA A 100 1.09 -7.87 -14.38
N SER A 101 0.76 -6.77 -13.70
CA SER A 101 -0.63 -6.36 -13.46
C SER A 101 -1.41 -6.20 -14.76
N LYS A 102 -0.81 -5.56 -15.78
CA LYS A 102 -1.39 -5.47 -17.13
C LYS A 102 -1.61 -6.85 -17.75
N LYS A 103 -0.59 -7.71 -17.70
CA LYS A 103 -0.63 -9.05 -18.35
C LYS A 103 -1.66 -9.97 -17.69
N LEU A 104 -1.82 -9.90 -16.38
CA LEU A 104 -2.83 -10.65 -15.62
C LEU A 104 -4.24 -10.02 -15.73
N GLY A 105 -4.38 -8.81 -16.27
CA GLY A 105 -5.68 -8.13 -16.32
C GLY A 105 -6.16 -7.59 -14.96
N VAL A 106 -5.28 -7.53 -13.95
CA VAL A 106 -5.60 -7.01 -12.60
C VAL A 106 -5.83 -5.50 -12.64
N GLY A 107 -5.00 -4.75 -13.39
CA GLY A 107 -5.19 -3.32 -13.64
C GLY A 107 -4.88 -2.41 -12.45
N MET A 108 -4.34 -2.93 -11.33
CA MET A 108 -3.97 -2.14 -10.15
C MET A 108 -2.68 -2.64 -9.50
N VAL A 109 -1.88 -1.68 -9.05
CA VAL A 109 -0.69 -1.91 -8.21
C VAL A 109 -0.78 -1.03 -6.97
N THR A 110 -0.62 -1.63 -5.81
CA THR A 110 -0.51 -0.91 -4.52
C THR A 110 0.95 -0.81 -4.11
N THR A 111 1.37 0.38 -3.66
CA THR A 111 2.77 0.67 -3.38
C THR A 111 2.96 1.87 -2.46
N PHE A 112 4.21 2.20 -2.13
CA PHE A 112 4.60 3.48 -1.53
C PHE A 112 5.19 4.43 -2.57
N ILE A 113 5.03 5.75 -2.35
CA ILE A 113 5.74 6.74 -3.16
C ILE A 113 7.23 6.80 -2.82
N GLY A 114 7.59 6.34 -1.62
CA GLY A 114 8.94 6.37 -1.08
C GLY A 114 9.32 7.70 -0.44
N ARG A 115 10.50 7.76 0.17
CA ARG A 115 11.07 8.94 0.81
C ARG A 115 12.59 8.81 0.98
N ASP A 116 13.32 9.85 0.64
CA ASP A 116 14.70 10.04 1.11
C ASP A 116 14.65 10.62 2.53
N GLN A 117 14.97 9.80 3.53
CA GLN A 117 14.89 10.16 4.94
C GLN A 117 15.92 11.22 5.37
N THR A 118 16.95 11.45 4.55
CA THR A 118 17.96 12.50 4.78
C THR A 118 17.47 13.90 4.37
N LYS A 119 16.31 13.98 3.70
CA LYS A 119 15.74 15.18 3.11
C LYS A 119 14.44 15.58 3.80
N ASN A 120 14.17 16.89 3.82
CA ASN A 120 12.88 17.40 4.26
C ASN A 120 11.77 17.15 3.22
N VAL A 121 10.52 17.47 3.56
CA VAL A 121 9.34 17.25 2.69
C VAL A 121 9.48 17.97 1.35
N ARG A 122 9.93 19.23 1.34
CA ARG A 122 10.07 20.03 0.10
C ARG A 122 11.11 19.40 -0.85
N GLU A 123 12.25 18.98 -0.33
CA GLU A 123 13.29 18.32 -1.10
C GLU A 123 12.83 16.95 -1.64
N ASN A 124 12.01 16.22 -0.87
CA ASN A 124 11.40 14.99 -1.34
C ASN A 124 10.36 15.23 -2.45
N LEU A 125 9.58 16.33 -2.39
CA LEU A 125 8.68 16.71 -3.49
C LEU A 125 9.44 17.04 -4.78
N GLU A 126 10.66 17.59 -4.71
CA GLU A 126 11.52 17.74 -5.90
C GLU A 126 11.97 16.36 -6.44
N LEU A 127 12.33 15.41 -5.56
CA LEU A 127 12.65 14.04 -5.99
C LEU A 127 11.46 13.34 -6.66
N VAL A 128 10.23 13.59 -6.21
CA VAL A 128 9.02 13.05 -6.88
C VAL A 128 8.98 13.49 -8.35
N LYS A 129 9.31 14.76 -8.65
CA LYS A 129 9.36 15.28 -10.03
C LYS A 129 10.40 14.58 -10.90
N GLU A 130 11.47 14.07 -10.31
CA GLU A 130 12.56 13.42 -11.03
C GLU A 130 12.32 11.92 -11.23
N ILE A 131 11.81 11.24 -10.20
CA ILE A 131 11.78 9.78 -10.13
C ILE A 131 10.46 9.21 -10.69
N TRP A 132 9.33 9.82 -10.36
CA TRP A 132 8.03 9.23 -10.62
C TRP A 132 7.47 9.38 -12.04
N PRO A 133 7.76 10.43 -12.83
CA PRO A 133 7.16 10.60 -14.15
C PRO A 133 7.33 9.41 -15.09
N PRO A 134 8.49 8.73 -15.19
CA PRO A 134 8.62 7.55 -16.04
C PRO A 134 7.85 6.32 -15.52
N ILE A 135 7.61 6.22 -14.20
CA ILE A 135 6.79 5.15 -13.60
C ILE A 135 5.31 5.39 -13.93
N ILE A 136 4.83 6.62 -13.73
CA ILE A 136 3.46 7.01 -14.09
C ILE A 136 3.22 6.81 -15.58
N LYS A 137 4.16 7.23 -16.42
CA LYS A 137 4.05 7.04 -17.88
C LYS A 137 3.91 5.58 -18.28
N LEU A 138 4.63 4.67 -17.61
CA LEU A 138 4.48 3.23 -17.82
C LEU A 138 3.09 2.75 -17.38
N ALA A 139 2.61 3.19 -16.23
CA ALA A 139 1.29 2.83 -15.72
C ALA A 139 0.17 3.28 -16.69
N GLU A 140 0.26 4.51 -17.22
CA GLU A 140 -0.66 5.02 -18.24
C GLU A 140 -0.64 4.17 -19.53
N VAL A 141 0.55 3.83 -20.04
CA VAL A 141 0.70 2.97 -21.24
C VAL A 141 0.15 1.57 -21.01
N CYS A 142 0.29 1.06 -19.79
CA CYS A 142 -0.23 -0.25 -19.41
C CYS A 142 -1.72 -0.22 -19.03
N ASP A 143 -2.33 0.94 -18.89
CA ASP A 143 -3.68 1.11 -18.33
C ASP A 143 -3.81 0.47 -16.93
N VAL A 144 -2.81 0.73 -16.08
CA VAL A 144 -2.72 0.22 -14.71
C VAL A 144 -2.80 1.39 -13.75
N LYS A 145 -3.67 1.30 -12.76
CA LYS A 145 -3.76 2.26 -11.65
C LYS A 145 -2.66 1.98 -10.63
N ILE A 146 -2.08 3.05 -10.09
CA ILE A 146 -1.15 2.99 -8.96
C ILE A 146 -1.84 3.60 -7.75
N ALA A 147 -2.05 2.81 -6.71
CA ALA A 147 -2.64 3.25 -5.45
C ALA A 147 -1.55 3.34 -4.37
N ILE A 148 -1.22 4.58 -3.96
CA ILE A 148 -0.21 4.84 -2.93
C ILE A 148 -0.85 4.75 -1.55
N GLU A 149 -0.33 3.87 -0.70
CA GLU A 149 -0.79 3.78 0.68
C GLU A 149 -0.28 4.94 1.53
N ASN A 150 -1.10 5.41 2.47
CA ASN A 150 -0.77 6.52 3.37
C ASN A 150 -0.01 6.11 4.64
N CYS A 151 0.52 4.90 4.69
CA CYS A 151 1.40 4.43 5.77
C CYS A 151 2.72 5.22 5.78
N PRO A 152 3.15 5.82 6.90
CA PRO A 152 4.47 6.46 7.02
C PRO A 152 5.64 5.48 6.89
N MET A 153 5.41 4.21 7.16
CA MET A 153 6.35 3.10 7.12
C MET A 153 7.57 3.33 8.01
N LEU A 154 7.36 3.10 9.30
CA LEU A 154 8.39 3.15 10.33
C LEU A 154 8.79 1.73 10.70
N PHE A 155 10.03 1.34 10.42
CA PHE A 155 10.53 0.01 10.77
C PHE A 155 11.34 0.00 12.08
N GLY A 156 11.81 1.15 12.54
CA GLY A 156 12.57 1.31 13.75
C GLY A 156 12.53 2.75 14.26
N GLU A 157 12.91 2.94 15.51
CA GLU A 157 12.92 4.25 16.17
C GLU A 157 13.81 5.26 15.45
N GLU A 158 14.89 4.79 14.82
CA GLU A 158 15.82 5.61 14.05
C GLU A 158 15.18 6.28 12.83
N GLN A 159 14.02 5.80 12.40
CA GLN A 159 13.28 6.36 11.26
C GLN A 159 12.24 7.39 11.65
N TRP A 160 11.96 7.54 12.94
CA TRP A 160 11.06 8.55 13.44
C TRP A 160 11.71 9.95 13.42
N PRO A 161 11.00 11.02 13.00
CA PRO A 161 9.59 11.06 12.57
C PRO A 161 9.39 10.91 11.05
N GLY A 162 10.39 10.62 10.29
CA GLY A 162 10.36 10.68 8.83
C GLY A 162 9.66 9.52 8.12
N GLY A 163 9.94 8.28 8.55
CA GLY A 163 9.49 7.08 7.84
C GLY A 163 10.08 6.92 6.44
N GLN A 164 9.62 5.92 5.71
CA GLN A 164 10.09 5.58 4.35
C GLN A 164 9.08 5.92 3.25
N ASN A 165 7.96 6.53 3.59
CA ASN A 165 6.94 6.93 2.64
C ASN A 165 6.54 8.40 2.85
N LEU A 166 6.44 9.16 1.77
CA LEU A 166 6.14 10.60 1.81
C LEU A 166 4.64 10.91 1.85
N MET A 167 3.79 10.12 1.17
CA MET A 167 2.36 10.41 1.01
C MET A 167 1.53 10.09 2.26
N THR A 168 1.87 10.64 3.39
CA THR A 168 1.29 10.33 4.70
C THR A 168 0.20 11.28 5.19
N THR A 169 0.00 12.42 4.50
CA THR A 169 -0.95 13.45 4.92
C THR A 169 -1.65 14.12 3.73
N PRO A 170 -2.90 14.58 3.89
CA PRO A 170 -3.63 15.29 2.84
C PRO A 170 -2.90 16.51 2.22
N PRO A 171 -2.19 17.36 2.97
CA PRO A 171 -1.39 18.44 2.37
C PRO A 171 -0.32 17.93 1.39
N ILE A 172 0.36 16.83 1.72
CA ILE A 172 1.37 16.22 0.83
C ILE A 172 0.68 15.61 -0.40
N TRP A 173 -0.47 14.96 -0.24
CA TRP A 173 -1.25 14.41 -1.35
C TRP A 173 -1.59 15.46 -2.40
N ARG A 174 -2.06 16.64 -1.96
CA ARG A 174 -2.36 17.77 -2.89
C ARG A 174 -1.14 18.15 -3.74
N GLU A 175 0.04 18.25 -3.12
CA GLU A 175 1.26 18.57 -3.85
C GLU A 175 1.70 17.46 -4.80
N VAL A 176 1.63 16.20 -4.37
CA VAL A 176 1.99 15.05 -5.22
C VAL A 176 1.05 14.93 -6.42
N PHE A 177 -0.27 15.03 -6.22
CA PHE A 177 -1.24 15.01 -7.34
C PHE A 177 -1.10 16.19 -8.29
N LYS A 178 -0.66 17.36 -7.80
CA LYS A 178 -0.33 18.50 -8.64
C LYS A 178 0.95 18.30 -9.45
N ILE A 179 1.93 17.58 -8.89
CA ILE A 179 3.21 17.26 -9.56
C ILE A 179 3.01 16.16 -10.59
N LEU A 180 2.29 15.11 -10.21
CA LEU A 180 2.04 13.90 -11.01
C LEU A 180 0.57 13.90 -11.46
N ASP A 181 0.20 14.87 -12.29
CA ASP A 181 -1.17 15.04 -12.80
C ASP A 181 -1.55 13.88 -13.73
N SER A 182 -2.05 12.78 -13.13
CA SER A 182 -2.40 11.55 -13.84
C SER A 182 -3.64 10.91 -13.22
N ASP A 183 -4.53 10.41 -14.06
CA ASP A 183 -5.70 9.64 -13.65
C ASP A 183 -5.36 8.20 -13.23
N ASN A 184 -4.12 7.76 -13.50
CA ASN A 184 -3.61 6.46 -13.08
C ASN A 184 -2.94 6.49 -11.70
N LEU A 185 -2.88 7.66 -11.03
CA LEU A 185 -2.35 7.79 -9.67
C LEU A 185 -3.46 8.09 -8.68
N GLY A 186 -3.54 7.30 -7.63
CA GLY A 186 -4.51 7.45 -6.54
C GLY A 186 -3.96 6.97 -5.21
N ILE A 187 -4.87 6.68 -4.30
CA ILE A 187 -4.60 6.34 -2.90
C ILE A 187 -5.11 4.94 -2.61
N ASN A 188 -4.30 4.14 -1.93
CA ASN A 188 -4.71 3.02 -1.12
C ASN A 188 -4.95 3.56 0.29
N TYR A 189 -6.20 3.68 0.70
CA TYR A 189 -6.60 4.44 1.89
C TYR A 189 -6.65 3.56 3.14
N ASP A 190 -5.80 3.85 4.11
CA ASP A 190 -5.80 3.22 5.43
C ASP A 190 -6.16 4.25 6.51
N PRO A 191 -7.29 4.11 7.23
CA PRO A 191 -7.70 5.05 8.28
C PRO A 191 -6.81 5.01 9.51
N SER A 192 -6.19 3.86 9.81
CA SER A 192 -5.43 3.63 11.03
C SER A 192 -4.23 4.57 11.15
N HIS A 193 -3.55 4.82 10.02
CA HIS A 193 -2.38 5.70 10.00
C HIS A 193 -2.69 7.16 10.28
N PHE A 194 -3.93 7.59 10.11
CA PHE A 194 -4.35 8.94 10.47
C PHE A 194 -4.63 9.08 11.96
N ILE A 195 -5.18 8.04 12.61
CA ILE A 195 -5.57 8.09 14.03
C ILE A 195 -4.37 8.39 14.92
N TRP A 196 -3.27 7.66 14.79
CA TRP A 196 -2.11 7.89 15.66
C TRP A 196 -1.35 9.18 15.32
N GLN A 197 -1.52 9.71 14.10
CA GLN A 197 -1.04 11.04 13.71
C GLN A 197 -1.99 12.18 14.11
N MET A 198 -3.11 11.89 14.77
CA MET A 198 -4.17 12.86 15.14
C MET A 198 -4.77 13.58 13.92
N ILE A 199 -4.83 12.94 12.76
CA ILE A 199 -5.42 13.45 11.53
C ILE A 199 -6.86 12.93 11.42
N ASP A 200 -7.77 13.77 10.93
CA ASP A 200 -9.13 13.36 10.57
C ASP A 200 -9.11 12.39 9.39
N TYR A 201 -9.61 11.17 9.60
CA TYR A 201 -9.64 10.11 8.57
C TYR A 201 -10.98 10.03 7.81
N ILE A 202 -11.94 10.89 8.09
CA ILE A 202 -13.22 10.94 7.37
C ILE A 202 -13.18 12.01 6.28
N ARG A 203 -12.78 13.23 6.63
CA ARG A 203 -12.78 14.36 5.70
C ARG A 203 -11.96 14.12 4.43
N PRO A 204 -10.77 13.51 4.46
CA PRO A 204 -10.00 13.24 3.25
C PRO A 204 -10.70 12.30 2.26
N LEU A 205 -11.58 11.41 2.71
CA LEU A 205 -12.37 10.57 1.80
C LEU A 205 -13.22 11.42 0.85
N TYR A 206 -13.91 12.43 1.37
CA TYR A 206 -14.73 13.34 0.54
C TYR A 206 -13.87 14.23 -0.36
N GLU A 207 -12.73 14.73 0.14
CA GLU A 207 -11.84 15.61 -0.62
C GLU A 207 -11.18 14.89 -1.79
N PHE A 208 -10.76 13.64 -1.60
CA PHE A 208 -10.01 12.87 -2.58
C PHE A 208 -10.83 11.71 -3.18
N LYS A 209 -12.16 11.78 -3.16
CA LYS A 209 -13.05 10.69 -3.57
C LYS A 209 -12.69 10.08 -4.93
N ASP A 210 -12.30 10.91 -5.90
CA ASP A 210 -11.95 10.47 -7.27
C ASP A 210 -10.54 9.88 -7.36
N LYS A 211 -9.78 9.90 -6.25
CA LYS A 211 -8.42 9.36 -6.12
C LYS A 211 -8.34 8.17 -5.15
N ILE A 212 -9.43 7.76 -4.51
CA ILE A 212 -9.47 6.56 -3.67
C ILE A 212 -9.66 5.34 -4.58
N PHE A 213 -8.58 4.59 -4.83
CA PHE A 213 -8.59 3.45 -5.74
C PHE A 213 -8.70 2.11 -5.01
N HIS A 214 -8.15 2.06 -3.81
CA HIS A 214 -8.12 0.86 -2.98
C HIS A 214 -8.24 1.27 -1.51
N VAL A 215 -8.69 0.37 -0.65
CA VAL A 215 -8.95 0.64 0.77
C VAL A 215 -8.44 -0.50 1.63
N HIS A 216 -7.71 -0.15 2.70
CA HIS A 216 -7.37 -1.06 3.77
C HIS A 216 -8.33 -0.92 4.97
N TYR A 217 -8.72 -2.03 5.54
CA TYR A 217 -9.41 -2.15 6.82
C TYR A 217 -8.41 -2.59 7.87
N LYS A 218 -7.72 -1.61 8.46
CA LYS A 218 -6.76 -1.76 9.54
C LYS A 218 -7.17 -0.89 10.70
N ASP A 219 -6.98 -1.37 11.90
CA ASP A 219 -7.31 -0.63 13.12
C ASP A 219 -6.07 -0.37 13.96
N ILE A 220 -6.21 0.54 14.90
CA ILE A 220 -5.14 0.94 15.79
C ILE A 220 -5.72 1.42 17.12
N LYS A 221 -5.03 1.12 18.21
CA LYS A 221 -5.40 1.57 19.55
C LYS A 221 -4.41 2.61 20.06
N ILE A 222 -4.92 3.77 20.48
CA ILE A 222 -4.16 4.79 21.23
C ILE A 222 -4.34 4.55 22.73
N TYR A 223 -3.25 4.38 23.44
CA TYR A 223 -3.21 4.33 24.90
C TYR A 223 -3.00 5.75 25.43
N ARG A 224 -4.12 6.39 25.82
CA ARG A 224 -4.14 7.81 26.22
C ARG A 224 -3.23 8.13 27.40
N ASP A 225 -3.19 7.28 28.39
CA ASP A 225 -2.30 7.39 29.55
C ASP A 225 -0.81 7.38 29.17
N LYS A 226 -0.46 6.53 28.21
CA LYS A 226 0.91 6.49 27.67
C LYS A 226 1.23 7.76 26.88
N LEU A 227 0.32 8.15 25.97
CA LEU A 227 0.48 9.38 25.19
C LEU A 227 0.62 10.62 26.06
N GLU A 228 -0.19 10.75 27.12
CA GLU A 228 -0.11 11.84 28.08
C GLU A 228 1.21 11.87 28.84
N SER A 229 1.84 10.71 29.01
CA SER A 229 3.15 10.58 29.68
C SER A 229 4.34 10.88 28.76
N CYS A 230 4.37 10.28 27.55
CA CYS A 230 5.53 10.39 26.64
C CYS A 230 5.39 11.53 25.61
N GLY A 231 4.15 11.95 25.30
CA GLY A 231 3.86 13.00 24.32
C GLY A 231 3.98 12.54 22.86
N ILE A 232 3.45 13.35 21.94
CA ILE A 232 3.38 13.05 20.50
C ILE A 232 4.73 12.98 19.77
N MET A 233 5.81 13.41 20.43
CA MET A 233 7.17 13.34 19.87
C MET A 233 7.88 12.02 20.19
N ALA A 234 7.27 11.18 21.03
CA ALA A 234 7.76 9.83 21.28
C ALA A 234 7.58 8.93 20.04
N TYR A 235 8.35 7.86 19.97
CA TYR A 235 8.15 6.87 18.90
C TYR A 235 6.74 6.28 18.99
N PRO A 236 5.96 6.23 17.90
CA PRO A 236 4.53 5.93 17.98
C PRO A 236 4.15 4.64 18.71
N LEU A 237 4.96 3.59 18.59
CA LEU A 237 4.69 2.32 19.29
C LEU A 237 4.80 2.40 20.82
N GLU A 238 5.29 3.52 21.37
CA GLU A 238 5.24 3.75 22.81
C GLU A 238 3.82 4.03 23.32
N TYR A 239 2.95 4.63 22.48
CA TYR A 239 1.60 5.02 22.88
C TYR A 239 0.48 4.42 22.01
N MET A 240 0.81 3.65 20.96
CA MET A 240 -0.19 2.99 20.12
C MET A 240 0.19 1.55 19.83
N SER A 241 -0.78 0.76 19.41
CA SER A 241 -0.54 -0.55 18.81
C SER A 241 -1.55 -0.84 17.69
N PRO A 242 -1.13 -1.51 16.61
CA PRO A 242 -2.05 -2.04 15.61
C PRO A 242 -3.08 -2.98 16.25
N LYS A 243 -4.26 -3.05 15.67
CA LYS A 243 -5.36 -3.89 16.13
C LYS A 243 -6.15 -4.49 14.96
N ILE A 244 -6.73 -5.65 15.22
CA ILE A 244 -7.75 -6.22 14.35
C ILE A 244 -8.90 -5.20 14.20
N PRO A 245 -9.46 -5.01 12.99
CA PRO A 245 -10.59 -4.11 12.76
C PRO A 245 -11.73 -4.29 13.76
N GLY A 246 -12.12 -3.21 14.42
CA GLY A 246 -13.12 -3.17 15.47
C GLY A 246 -12.59 -3.26 16.91
N LEU A 247 -11.30 -3.54 17.11
CA LEU A 247 -10.67 -3.57 18.43
C LEU A 247 -9.83 -2.33 18.75
N GLY A 248 -9.75 -1.39 17.82
CA GLY A 248 -9.02 -0.13 17.95
C GLY A 248 -9.92 1.09 18.12
N ASP A 249 -9.46 2.20 17.57
CA ASP A 249 -10.10 3.52 17.70
C ASP A 249 -10.69 4.03 16.37
N VAL A 250 -10.75 3.20 15.32
CA VAL A 250 -11.49 3.54 14.10
C VAL A 250 -12.98 3.44 14.35
N ASP A 251 -13.72 4.52 14.10
CA ASP A 251 -15.20 4.50 14.06
C ASP A 251 -15.65 3.90 12.72
N TRP A 252 -15.75 2.58 12.70
CA TRP A 252 -16.08 1.81 11.50
C TRP A 252 -17.44 2.21 10.91
N GLY A 253 -18.41 2.58 11.76
CA GLY A 253 -19.70 3.05 11.29
C GLY A 253 -19.58 4.31 10.45
N LYS A 254 -18.82 5.32 10.93
CA LYS A 254 -18.56 6.55 10.17
C LYS A 254 -17.70 6.31 8.94
N TYR A 255 -16.69 5.44 9.05
CA TYR A 255 -15.77 5.16 7.96
C TYR A 255 -16.50 4.49 6.79
N VAL A 256 -17.25 3.43 7.03
CA VAL A 256 -18.04 2.72 6.01
C VAL A 256 -19.12 3.62 5.43
N SER A 257 -19.81 4.41 6.28
CA SER A 257 -20.80 5.39 5.80
C SER A 257 -20.17 6.42 4.85
N ALA A 258 -18.98 6.93 5.17
CA ALA A 258 -18.28 7.87 4.30
C ALA A 258 -17.85 7.23 2.96
N LEU A 259 -17.40 5.97 2.96
CA LEU A 259 -17.11 5.23 1.72
C LEU A 259 -18.38 5.08 0.86
N THR A 260 -19.51 4.79 1.47
CA THR A 260 -20.82 4.71 0.78
C THR A 260 -21.22 6.08 0.21
N ASP A 261 -21.07 7.15 0.98
CA ASP A 261 -21.42 8.52 0.56
C ASP A 261 -20.62 9.00 -0.66
N ILE A 262 -19.35 8.61 -0.75
CA ILE A 262 -18.50 8.96 -1.90
C ILE A 262 -18.68 8.03 -3.09
N GLY A 263 -19.51 6.97 -2.95
CA GLY A 263 -19.78 6.00 -4.00
C GLY A 263 -18.60 5.04 -4.25
N TYR A 264 -17.81 4.74 -3.22
CA TYR A 264 -16.73 3.75 -3.35
C TYR A 264 -17.32 2.35 -3.48
N ASP A 265 -16.99 1.67 -4.56
CA ASP A 265 -17.45 0.31 -4.92
C ASP A 265 -16.29 -0.67 -5.18
N GLY A 266 -15.06 -0.26 -4.86
CA GLY A 266 -13.87 -1.09 -5.00
C GLY A 266 -13.67 -2.09 -3.86
N CYS A 267 -12.59 -2.86 -3.95
CA CYS A 267 -12.21 -3.83 -2.94
C CYS A 267 -11.81 -3.17 -1.61
N THR A 268 -12.14 -3.84 -0.52
CA THR A 268 -11.73 -3.47 0.83
C THR A 268 -10.92 -4.63 1.43
N CYS A 269 -9.62 -4.44 1.59
CA CYS A 269 -8.72 -5.48 2.06
C CYS A 269 -8.45 -5.35 3.56
N ILE A 270 -8.66 -6.42 4.31
CA ILE A 270 -8.29 -6.48 5.73
C ILE A 270 -6.79 -6.61 5.85
N GLU A 271 -6.18 -5.70 6.61
CA GLU A 271 -4.78 -5.75 6.99
C GLU A 271 -4.64 -5.96 8.50
N ILE A 272 -3.92 -7.00 8.90
CA ILE A 272 -3.75 -7.38 10.30
C ILE A 272 -2.28 -7.35 10.67
N GLU A 273 -1.96 -6.57 11.70
CA GLU A 273 -0.63 -6.48 12.32
C GLU A 273 -0.68 -6.63 13.86
N ASP A 274 -1.81 -7.04 14.44
CA ASP A 274 -2.05 -7.20 15.89
C ASP A 274 -1.28 -8.37 16.51
#